data_fe8ebd02d788c032c6b9607d04317e4c
#
_entry.id   fe8ebd02d788c032c6b9607d04317e4c
#
_cell.length_a   1.000
_cell.length_b   1.000
_cell.length_c   1.000
_cell.angle_alpha   90.00
_cell.angle_beta   90.00
_cell.angle_gamma   90.00
#
_symmetry.space_group_name_H-M   'P 1'
#
loop_
_entity.id
_entity.type
_entity.pdbx_description
1 polymer ?
#
loop_
_entity_poly.entity_id
_entity_poly.type
_entity_poly.pdbx_seq_one_letter_code
_entity_poly.pdbx_strand_id
1 'polypeptide(L)'
;MARKTSQPFRAGFVAIVGRPNVGKSTLLNRVLGEHVAIVSPRPQTTRTRILGVHNVRGAQLAFFDTPGLHRAKGPLNRRMVETALRTLGEVDAVLYLVEAGTGPDGRVEIGDATRWAIAEVKRAGKPALLGVNKMDRAPRETLLPVIDAYRALHAWAEIVPFSALTGENVDRLVEVLAGHLPEADAPIFPPEMLTDQAERQLAAEYVREQVMLRTRQEIPYAAAVEVEEFDESGRREGGGLVRISAVIAVERESQKAIVIGKGGALLKQVGTAARQGLERLLGCKVFLALTVKVDERWSERDAALRRFGL
;
A
#
# COMPACT_ATOMS: atom_id res chain seq x y z
N MET A 1 8.34 -48.16 3.97
CA MET A 1 8.34 -46.93 3.19
C MET A 1 7.54 -45.87 3.97
N ALA A 2 8.20 -44.96 4.64
CA ALA A 2 7.54 -43.86 5.35
C ALA A 2 6.94 -42.91 4.31
N ARG A 3 5.63 -42.75 4.29
CA ARG A 3 4.98 -41.67 3.55
C ARG A 3 5.53 -40.36 4.08
N LYS A 4 6.31 -39.62 3.25
CA LYS A 4 6.55 -38.21 3.47
C LYS A 4 5.18 -37.52 3.46
N THR A 5 4.66 -37.22 4.63
CA THR A 5 3.51 -36.33 4.76
C THR A 5 3.94 -34.99 4.21
N SER A 6 3.63 -34.71 2.94
CA SER A 6 3.74 -33.36 2.40
C SER A 6 2.80 -32.49 3.26
N GLN A 7 3.33 -31.42 3.83
CA GLN A 7 2.47 -30.43 4.51
C GLN A 7 1.39 -29.99 3.52
N PRO A 8 0.15 -29.86 3.97
CA PRO A 8 -0.95 -29.42 3.10
C PRO A 8 -0.63 -28.05 2.52
N PHE A 9 -1.01 -27.84 1.26
CA PHE A 9 -0.91 -26.51 0.64
C PHE A 9 -1.84 -25.53 1.37
N ARG A 10 -1.42 -24.27 1.54
CA ARG A 10 -2.21 -23.24 2.20
C ARG A 10 -2.40 -22.06 1.27
N ALA A 11 -3.61 -21.51 1.22
CA ALA A 11 -3.88 -20.29 0.47
C ALA A 11 -4.93 -19.45 1.17
N GLY A 12 -4.75 -18.13 1.13
CA GLY A 12 -5.72 -17.24 1.78
C GLY A 12 -5.34 -15.77 1.66
N PHE A 13 -6.24 -14.95 2.18
CA PHE A 13 -6.14 -13.50 2.14
C PHE A 13 -5.58 -12.94 3.44
N VAL A 14 -4.67 -11.98 3.33
CA VAL A 14 -4.04 -11.28 4.45
C VAL A 14 -4.27 -9.78 4.33
N ALA A 15 -4.93 -9.15 5.30
CA ALA A 15 -5.01 -7.69 5.35
C ALA A 15 -3.78 -7.11 6.03
N ILE A 16 -3.06 -6.22 5.35
CA ILE A 16 -2.01 -5.39 5.95
C ILE A 16 -2.67 -4.11 6.46
N VAL A 17 -2.75 -3.95 7.77
CA VAL A 17 -3.39 -2.80 8.42
C VAL A 17 -2.44 -2.13 9.41
N GLY A 18 -2.74 -0.91 9.80
CA GLY A 18 -1.94 -0.12 10.73
C GLY A 18 -2.07 1.36 10.45
N ARG A 19 -1.40 2.18 11.25
CA ARG A 19 -1.39 3.65 11.07
C ARG A 19 -0.82 4.04 9.70
N PRO A 20 -1.11 5.25 9.19
CA PRO A 20 -0.39 5.79 8.05
C PRO A 20 1.13 5.77 8.30
N ASN A 21 1.90 5.55 7.24
CA ASN A 21 3.38 5.57 7.20
C ASN A 21 4.12 4.48 8.02
N VAL A 22 3.44 3.50 8.59
CA VAL A 22 4.07 2.36 9.28
C VAL A 22 4.81 1.41 8.32
N GLY A 23 4.66 1.59 6.98
CA GLY A 23 5.37 0.81 5.96
C GLY A 23 4.57 -0.31 5.31
N LYS A 24 3.23 -0.23 5.28
CA LYS A 24 2.34 -1.23 4.65
C LYS A 24 2.67 -1.46 3.18
N SER A 25 2.60 -0.41 2.36
CA SER A 25 2.91 -0.48 0.92
C SER A 25 4.38 -0.83 0.65
N THR A 26 5.30 -0.40 1.52
CA THR A 26 6.72 -0.79 1.44
C THR A 26 6.88 -2.29 1.64
N LEU A 27 6.17 -2.88 2.61
CA LEU A 27 6.18 -4.33 2.85
C LEU A 27 5.58 -5.06 1.65
N LEU A 28 4.42 -4.63 1.13
CA LEU A 28 3.81 -5.26 -0.03
C LEU A 28 4.78 -5.31 -1.21
N ASN A 29 5.37 -4.16 -1.59
CA ASN A 29 6.35 -4.09 -2.68
C ASN A 29 7.58 -4.99 -2.41
N ARG A 30 8.06 -5.04 -1.16
CA ARG A 30 9.19 -5.89 -0.77
C ARG A 30 8.88 -7.38 -0.95
N VAL A 31 7.70 -7.82 -0.53
CA VAL A 31 7.24 -9.21 -0.64
C VAL A 31 7.06 -9.62 -2.11
N LEU A 32 6.48 -8.72 -2.92
CA LEU A 32 6.25 -8.99 -4.34
C LEU A 32 7.51 -8.87 -5.21
N GLY A 33 8.53 -8.16 -4.74
CA GLY A 33 9.71 -7.82 -5.54
C GLY A 33 9.46 -6.74 -6.60
N GLU A 34 8.24 -6.20 -6.67
CA GLU A 34 7.77 -5.24 -7.67
C GLU A 34 7.10 -4.02 -7.02
N HIS A 35 7.13 -2.89 -7.71
CA HIS A 35 6.55 -1.63 -7.22
C HIS A 35 5.08 -1.49 -7.65
N VAL A 36 4.18 -2.24 -7.02
CA VAL A 36 2.73 -2.21 -7.32
C VAL A 36 1.95 -1.21 -6.46
N ALA A 37 2.46 -0.86 -5.29
CA ALA A 37 1.87 0.11 -4.38
C ALA A 37 2.78 1.32 -4.24
N ILE A 38 2.24 2.52 -4.38
CA ILE A 38 3.03 3.74 -4.24
C ILE A 38 3.49 3.95 -2.80
N VAL A 39 4.68 4.52 -2.64
CA VAL A 39 5.32 4.76 -1.35
C VAL A 39 5.67 6.23 -1.19
N SER A 40 5.26 6.84 -0.10
CA SER A 40 5.68 8.18 0.26
C SER A 40 5.83 8.36 1.77
N PRO A 41 6.64 9.31 2.23
CA PRO A 41 6.75 9.63 3.66
C PRO A 41 5.49 10.33 4.20
N ARG A 42 4.49 10.57 3.37
CA ARG A 42 3.28 11.31 3.74
C ARG A 42 2.16 10.36 4.15
N PRO A 43 1.29 10.75 5.09
CA PRO A 43 0.09 9.98 5.40
C PRO A 43 -0.87 9.94 4.20
N GLN A 44 -1.77 8.96 4.19
CA GLN A 44 -2.81 8.78 3.16
C GLN A 44 -2.24 8.51 1.74
N THR A 45 -1.11 7.83 1.65
CA THR A 45 -0.52 7.42 0.37
C THR A 45 -1.42 6.42 -0.33
N THR A 46 -1.78 5.32 0.32
CA THR A 46 -2.74 4.33 -0.18
C THR A 46 -4.16 4.84 0.07
N ARG A 47 -4.94 4.98 -0.99
CA ARG A 47 -6.35 5.45 -0.93
C ARG A 47 -7.36 4.35 -1.20
N THR A 48 -6.96 3.34 -1.97
CA THR A 48 -7.75 2.16 -2.31
C THR A 48 -7.08 0.90 -1.78
N ARG A 49 -7.79 -0.21 -1.77
CA ARG A 49 -7.23 -1.52 -1.49
C ARG A 49 -6.41 -2.00 -2.70
N ILE A 50 -5.20 -2.50 -2.45
CA ILE A 50 -4.33 -3.07 -3.49
C ILE A 50 -4.12 -4.54 -3.17
N LEU A 51 -4.45 -5.42 -4.10
CA LEU A 51 -4.15 -6.85 -4.02
C LEU A 51 -2.72 -7.11 -4.49
N GLY A 52 -1.96 -7.90 -3.74
CA GLY A 52 -0.69 -8.45 -4.15
C GLY A 52 -0.64 -9.95 -3.88
N VAL A 53 -0.31 -10.74 -4.88
CA VAL A 53 -0.25 -12.20 -4.79
C VAL A 53 1.21 -12.65 -4.68
N HIS A 54 1.52 -13.40 -3.63
CA HIS A 54 2.86 -13.92 -3.39
C HIS A 54 2.83 -15.42 -3.20
N ASN A 55 3.65 -16.12 -3.99
CA ASN A 55 3.77 -17.58 -3.95
C ASN A 55 5.04 -17.98 -3.20
N VAL A 56 4.89 -18.83 -2.20
CA VAL A 56 6.00 -19.47 -1.50
C VAL A 56 5.86 -20.99 -1.55
N ARG A 57 6.90 -21.70 -1.14
CA ARG A 57 6.84 -23.16 -1.11
C ARG A 57 5.71 -23.64 -0.19
N GLY A 58 4.70 -24.27 -0.77
CA GLY A 58 3.55 -24.84 -0.05
C GLY A 58 2.46 -23.84 0.35
N ALA A 59 2.56 -22.57 -0.11
CA ALA A 59 1.48 -21.61 0.14
C ALA A 59 1.37 -20.49 -0.91
N GLN A 60 0.18 -19.91 -1.00
CA GLN A 60 -0.09 -18.65 -1.71
C GLN A 60 -0.74 -17.65 -0.75
N LEU A 61 -0.11 -16.48 -0.61
CA LEU A 61 -0.63 -15.38 0.20
C LEU A 61 -1.16 -14.27 -0.71
N ALA A 62 -2.42 -13.92 -0.56
CA ALA A 62 -3.06 -12.80 -1.24
C ALA A 62 -3.14 -11.62 -0.27
N PHE A 63 -2.19 -10.68 -0.36
CA PHE A 63 -2.12 -9.52 0.50
C PHE A 63 -3.04 -8.40 0.05
N PHE A 64 -3.75 -7.79 0.96
CA PHE A 64 -4.42 -6.53 0.74
C PHE A 64 -3.68 -5.40 1.48
N ASP A 65 -2.96 -4.54 0.73
CA ASP A 65 -2.53 -3.25 1.27
C ASP A 65 -3.75 -2.34 1.40
N THR A 66 -3.99 -1.82 2.60
CA THR A 66 -5.16 -1.02 2.90
C THR A 66 -4.78 0.42 3.24
N PRO A 67 -5.70 1.38 3.04
CA PRO A 67 -5.55 2.70 3.62
C PRO A 67 -5.28 2.62 5.12
N GLY A 68 -4.49 3.56 5.64
CA GLY A 68 -4.17 3.58 7.06
C GLY A 68 -5.40 3.78 7.95
N LEU A 69 -5.53 2.99 9.01
CA LEU A 69 -6.59 3.14 10.01
C LEU A 69 -6.36 4.40 10.84
N HIS A 70 -7.27 5.36 10.72
CA HIS A 70 -7.25 6.63 11.45
C HIS A 70 -8.68 7.16 11.65
N ARG A 71 -8.87 8.13 12.53
CA ARG A 71 -10.17 8.81 12.65
C ARG A 71 -10.43 9.64 11.40
N ALA A 72 -11.48 9.29 10.66
CA ALA A 72 -11.83 9.92 9.40
C ALA A 72 -12.38 11.35 9.58
N LYS A 73 -11.88 12.27 8.74
CA LYS A 73 -12.45 13.61 8.55
C LYS A 73 -12.70 13.82 7.05
N GLY A 74 -13.95 14.18 6.70
CA GLY A 74 -14.37 14.38 5.30
C GLY A 74 -14.69 13.08 4.53
N PRO A 75 -15.36 13.20 3.36
CA PRO A 75 -15.86 12.05 2.59
C PRO A 75 -14.76 11.09 2.12
N LEU A 76 -13.68 11.60 1.53
CA LEU A 76 -12.56 10.77 1.07
C LEU A 76 -11.99 9.91 2.21
N ASN A 77 -11.70 10.52 3.37
CA ASN A 77 -11.14 9.78 4.50
C ASN A 77 -12.11 8.74 5.06
N ARG A 78 -13.42 9.02 5.07
CA ARG A 78 -14.44 8.03 5.47
C ARG A 78 -14.40 6.82 4.56
N ARG A 79 -14.39 7.00 3.24
CA ARG A 79 -14.28 5.89 2.29
C ARG A 79 -13.01 5.07 2.46
N MET A 80 -11.88 5.74 2.70
CA MET A 80 -10.60 5.06 2.96
C MET A 80 -10.70 4.15 4.21
N VAL A 81 -11.26 4.67 5.30
CA VAL A 81 -11.43 3.88 6.53
C VAL A 81 -12.44 2.76 6.34
N GLU A 82 -13.57 3.01 5.69
CA GLU A 82 -14.58 1.99 5.35
C GLU A 82 -13.98 0.85 4.52
N THR A 83 -13.16 1.18 3.51
CA THR A 83 -12.43 0.19 2.71
C THR A 83 -11.52 -0.69 3.57
N ALA A 84 -10.76 -0.09 4.49
CA ALA A 84 -9.88 -0.85 5.38
C ALA A 84 -10.69 -1.75 6.34
N LEU A 85 -11.80 -1.25 6.92
CA LEU A 85 -12.65 -2.01 7.82
C LEU A 85 -13.37 -3.18 7.10
N ARG A 86 -13.88 -2.93 5.88
CA ARG A 86 -14.48 -3.99 5.06
C ARG A 86 -13.48 -5.09 4.78
N THR A 87 -12.25 -4.73 4.41
CA THR A 87 -11.19 -5.70 4.14
C THR A 87 -10.90 -6.59 5.34
N LEU A 88 -10.95 -6.08 6.58
CA LEU A 88 -10.78 -6.91 7.78
C LEU A 88 -11.82 -8.04 7.91
N GLY A 89 -13.04 -7.82 7.43
CA GLY A 89 -14.10 -8.83 7.42
C GLY A 89 -13.92 -9.91 6.34
N GLU A 90 -13.20 -9.61 5.27
CA GLU A 90 -13.07 -10.44 4.06
C GLU A 90 -11.82 -11.35 4.06
N VAL A 91 -10.88 -11.19 5.01
CA VAL A 91 -9.59 -11.91 5.01
C VAL A 91 -9.56 -13.10 5.97
N ASP A 92 -8.55 -13.95 5.79
CA ASP A 92 -8.30 -15.13 6.64
C ASP A 92 -7.35 -14.80 7.80
N ALA A 93 -6.43 -13.86 7.61
CA ALA A 93 -5.51 -13.38 8.63
C ALA A 93 -5.29 -11.87 8.54
N VAL A 94 -4.90 -11.26 9.65
CA VAL A 94 -4.60 -9.82 9.74
C VAL A 94 -3.14 -9.63 10.16
N LEU A 95 -2.41 -8.83 9.41
CA LEU A 95 -1.10 -8.33 9.77
C LEU A 95 -1.23 -6.86 10.23
N TYR A 96 -1.18 -6.64 11.53
CA TYR A 96 -1.21 -5.30 12.11
C TYR A 96 0.21 -4.75 12.24
N LEU A 97 0.53 -3.67 11.53
CA LEU A 97 1.86 -3.06 11.53
C LEU A 97 1.98 -1.91 12.51
N VAL A 98 3.10 -1.92 13.23
CA VAL A 98 3.54 -0.82 14.08
C VAL A 98 5.00 -0.50 13.79
N GLU A 99 5.48 0.68 14.20
CA GLU A 99 6.90 1.04 14.08
C GLU A 99 7.67 0.57 15.32
N ALA A 100 8.87 0.07 15.09
CA ALA A 100 9.84 -0.14 16.15
C ALA A 100 10.32 1.23 16.66
N GLY A 101 10.36 1.39 17.99
CA GLY A 101 10.86 2.61 18.59
C GLY A 101 9.97 3.13 19.73
N THR A 102 10.60 3.91 20.58
CA THR A 102 9.98 4.57 21.72
C THR A 102 10.02 6.08 21.52
N GLY A 103 9.20 6.82 22.24
CA GLY A 103 9.31 8.27 22.33
C GLY A 103 10.62 8.72 22.99
N PRO A 104 10.88 10.04 23.02
CA PRO A 104 12.10 10.61 23.64
C PRO A 104 12.30 10.24 25.13
N ASP A 105 11.20 9.92 25.82
CA ASP A 105 11.16 9.49 27.22
C ASP A 105 11.33 7.96 27.40
N GLY A 106 11.63 7.23 26.33
CA GLY A 106 11.75 5.77 26.31
C GLY A 106 10.42 5.01 26.38
N ARG A 107 9.27 5.71 26.35
CA ARG A 107 7.94 5.09 26.43
C ARG A 107 7.35 4.83 25.06
N VAL A 108 6.52 3.80 24.98
CA VAL A 108 5.75 3.49 23.77
C VAL A 108 4.43 4.28 23.80
N GLU A 109 4.27 5.18 22.86
CA GLU A 109 3.04 5.97 22.75
C GLU A 109 1.93 5.18 22.07
N ILE A 110 0.93 4.76 22.84
CA ILE A 110 -0.27 4.10 22.33
C ILE A 110 -1.46 5.06 22.49
N GLY A 111 -1.66 5.88 21.45
CA GLY A 111 -2.76 6.83 21.41
C GLY A 111 -4.12 6.18 21.09
N ASP A 112 -5.21 6.95 21.26
CA ASP A 112 -6.59 6.50 21.06
C ASP A 112 -6.85 5.93 19.66
N ALA A 113 -6.22 6.48 18.62
CA ALA A 113 -6.35 5.97 17.25
C ALA A 113 -5.79 4.55 17.12
N THR A 114 -4.68 4.23 17.79
CA THR A 114 -4.10 2.89 17.83
C THR A 114 -5.00 1.92 18.61
N ARG A 115 -5.50 2.34 19.77
CA ARG A 115 -6.44 1.51 20.58
C ARG A 115 -7.72 1.21 19.81
N TRP A 116 -8.27 2.20 19.11
CA TRP A 116 -9.42 2.02 18.24
C TRP A 116 -9.11 1.04 17.10
N ALA A 117 -8.00 1.19 16.40
CA ALA A 117 -7.63 0.28 15.30
C ALA A 117 -7.44 -1.16 15.78
N ILE A 118 -6.83 -1.38 16.95
CA ILE A 118 -6.68 -2.72 17.56
C ILE A 118 -8.06 -3.29 17.96
N ALA A 119 -8.99 -2.45 18.45
CA ALA A 119 -10.35 -2.89 18.75
C ALA A 119 -11.10 -3.36 17.48
N GLU A 120 -10.89 -2.70 16.32
CA GLU A 120 -11.43 -3.15 15.05
C GLU A 120 -10.82 -4.50 14.59
N VAL A 121 -9.50 -4.67 14.73
CA VAL A 121 -8.83 -5.95 14.47
C VAL A 121 -9.39 -7.06 15.36
N LYS A 122 -9.57 -6.78 16.65
CA LYS A 122 -10.19 -7.73 17.59
C LYS A 122 -11.62 -8.09 17.19
N ARG A 123 -12.42 -7.11 16.75
CA ARG A 123 -13.80 -7.32 16.30
C ARG A 123 -13.89 -8.19 15.06
N ALA A 124 -12.90 -8.15 14.16
CA ALA A 124 -12.84 -8.98 12.97
C ALA A 124 -12.72 -10.49 13.31
N GLY A 125 -12.23 -10.85 14.49
CA GLY A 125 -12.18 -12.23 14.98
C GLY A 125 -11.25 -13.17 14.19
N LYS A 126 -10.32 -12.61 13.43
CA LYS A 126 -9.36 -13.36 12.60
C LYS A 126 -8.04 -13.54 13.34
N PRO A 127 -7.24 -14.58 13.03
CA PRO A 127 -5.86 -14.66 13.48
C PRO A 127 -5.13 -13.34 13.15
N ALA A 128 -4.60 -12.67 14.17
CA ALA A 128 -3.95 -11.38 14.02
C ALA A 128 -2.48 -11.48 14.45
N LEU A 129 -1.58 -11.09 13.55
CA LEU A 129 -0.15 -11.01 13.79
C LEU A 129 0.25 -9.55 13.99
N LEU A 130 1.18 -9.30 14.91
CA LEU A 130 1.81 -8.00 15.09
C LEU A 130 3.14 -7.96 14.33
N GLY A 131 3.23 -7.10 13.33
CA GLY A 131 4.49 -6.80 12.65
C GLY A 131 5.13 -5.54 13.23
N VAL A 132 6.29 -5.65 13.87
CA VAL A 132 7.05 -4.50 14.39
C VAL A 132 8.07 -4.09 13.33
N ASN A 133 7.69 -3.11 12.50
CA ASN A 133 8.48 -2.68 11.34
C ASN A 133 9.48 -1.57 11.68
N LYS A 134 10.41 -1.32 10.75
CA LYS A 134 11.47 -0.30 10.82
C LYS A 134 12.52 -0.57 11.90
N MET A 135 12.79 -1.85 12.19
CA MET A 135 13.83 -2.22 13.13
C MET A 135 15.23 -1.73 12.69
N ASP A 136 15.40 -1.42 11.40
CA ASP A 136 16.61 -0.80 10.83
C ASP A 136 16.90 0.61 11.37
N ARG A 137 15.91 1.28 11.94
CA ARG A 137 16.00 2.66 12.46
C ARG A 137 15.92 2.75 13.97
N ALA A 138 15.55 1.67 14.63
CA ALA A 138 15.33 1.65 16.07
C ALA A 138 16.50 0.94 16.79
N PRO A 139 16.99 1.48 17.93
CA PRO A 139 17.88 0.74 18.79
C PRO A 139 17.25 -0.58 19.23
N ARG A 140 18.04 -1.66 19.26
CA ARG A 140 17.53 -3.00 19.59
C ARG A 140 16.87 -3.06 20.96
N GLU A 141 17.29 -2.24 21.88
CA GLU A 141 16.75 -2.12 23.23
C GLU A 141 15.30 -1.65 23.26
N THR A 142 14.86 -0.94 22.21
CA THR A 142 13.47 -0.43 22.11
C THR A 142 12.47 -1.48 21.65
N LEU A 143 12.92 -2.60 21.10
CA LEU A 143 12.03 -3.64 20.55
C LEU A 143 11.21 -4.33 21.65
N LEU A 144 11.83 -4.74 22.75
CA LEU A 144 11.14 -5.41 23.87
C LEU A 144 10.06 -4.53 24.49
N PRO A 145 10.31 -3.26 24.86
CA PRO A 145 9.27 -2.34 25.32
C PRO A 145 8.09 -2.19 24.33
N VAL A 146 8.34 -2.13 23.03
CA VAL A 146 7.27 -2.06 22.01
C VAL A 146 6.46 -3.35 22.02
N ILE A 147 7.11 -4.51 21.98
CA ILE A 147 6.44 -5.81 22.00
C ILE A 147 5.55 -5.96 23.24
N ASP A 148 6.05 -5.64 24.42
CA ASP A 148 5.31 -5.77 25.67
C ASP A 148 4.11 -4.82 25.73
N ALA A 149 4.28 -3.58 25.28
CA ALA A 149 3.20 -2.60 25.24
C ALA A 149 2.02 -3.05 24.32
N TYR A 150 2.33 -3.65 23.16
CA TYR A 150 1.30 -4.14 22.23
C TYR A 150 0.76 -5.51 22.63
N ARG A 151 1.55 -6.37 23.27
CA ARG A 151 1.07 -7.65 23.82
C ARG A 151 -0.02 -7.45 24.87
N ALA A 152 0.06 -6.41 25.65
CA ALA A 152 -0.97 -6.05 26.64
C ALA A 152 -2.31 -5.63 26.02
N LEU A 153 -2.35 -5.28 24.73
CA LEU A 153 -3.57 -4.76 24.08
C LEU A 153 -4.40 -5.83 23.36
N HIS A 154 -3.76 -6.90 22.89
CA HIS A 154 -4.40 -7.96 22.11
C HIS A 154 -3.63 -9.27 22.22
N ALA A 155 -4.35 -10.40 22.16
CA ALA A 155 -3.75 -11.73 22.05
C ALA A 155 -3.29 -11.97 20.61
N TRP A 156 -2.09 -11.46 20.26
CA TRP A 156 -1.50 -11.68 18.94
C TRP A 156 -1.16 -13.14 18.73
N ALA A 157 -1.50 -13.69 17.57
CA ALA A 157 -1.12 -15.07 17.22
C ALA A 157 0.41 -15.21 17.17
N GLU A 158 1.09 -14.20 16.63
CA GLU A 158 2.55 -14.10 16.60
C GLU A 158 2.98 -12.63 16.58
N ILE A 159 4.23 -12.37 17.01
CA ILE A 159 4.83 -11.03 16.96
C ILE A 159 6.17 -11.14 16.25
N VAL A 160 6.32 -10.44 15.13
CA VAL A 160 7.51 -10.53 14.28
C VAL A 160 8.11 -9.13 14.08
N PRO A 161 9.29 -8.84 14.66
CA PRO A 161 10.07 -7.67 14.30
C PRO A 161 10.73 -7.86 12.94
N PHE A 162 10.68 -6.81 12.09
CA PHE A 162 11.25 -6.86 10.74
C PHE A 162 11.55 -5.46 10.18
N SER A 163 12.22 -5.40 9.04
CA SER A 163 12.37 -4.18 8.24
C SER A 163 11.87 -4.41 6.82
N ALA A 164 10.78 -3.75 6.46
CA ALA A 164 10.29 -3.74 5.09
C ALA A 164 11.26 -3.06 4.11
N LEU A 165 12.08 -2.12 4.59
CA LEU A 165 13.03 -1.39 3.77
C LEU A 165 14.24 -2.25 3.41
N THR A 166 14.86 -2.90 4.38
CA THR A 166 16.08 -3.72 4.18
C THR A 166 15.76 -5.15 3.76
N GLY A 167 14.56 -5.65 4.08
CA GLY A 167 14.16 -7.05 3.89
C GLY A 167 14.44 -7.94 5.12
N GLU A 168 15.07 -7.41 6.15
CA GLU A 168 15.39 -8.19 7.35
C GLU A 168 14.13 -8.78 7.99
N ASN A 169 14.11 -10.10 8.22
CA ASN A 169 13.00 -10.90 8.75
C ASN A 169 11.70 -10.89 7.93
N VAL A 170 11.68 -10.37 6.69
CA VAL A 170 10.47 -10.38 5.86
C VAL A 170 10.10 -11.81 5.45
N ASP A 171 11.07 -12.65 5.07
CA ASP A 171 10.81 -14.05 4.74
C ASP A 171 10.19 -14.81 5.92
N ARG A 172 10.72 -14.59 7.13
CA ARG A 172 10.17 -15.17 8.36
C ARG A 172 8.75 -14.70 8.62
N LEU A 173 8.44 -13.42 8.40
CA LEU A 173 7.09 -12.88 8.53
C LEU A 173 6.12 -13.57 7.55
N VAL A 174 6.54 -13.76 6.29
CA VAL A 174 5.73 -14.45 5.27
C VAL A 174 5.51 -15.92 5.63
N GLU A 175 6.53 -16.65 6.09
CA GLU A 175 6.39 -18.03 6.57
C GLU A 175 5.39 -18.16 7.72
N VAL A 176 5.48 -17.27 8.72
CA VAL A 176 4.57 -17.27 9.86
C VAL A 176 3.14 -16.97 9.42
N LEU A 177 2.96 -15.98 8.55
CA LEU A 177 1.64 -15.68 7.97
C LEU A 177 1.05 -16.87 7.22
N ALA A 178 1.85 -17.55 6.38
CA ALA A 178 1.43 -18.73 5.64
C ALA A 178 0.92 -19.85 6.57
N GLY A 179 1.54 -20.01 7.74
CA GLY A 179 1.12 -20.99 8.77
C GLY A 179 -0.27 -20.73 9.35
N HIS A 180 -0.76 -19.49 9.28
CA HIS A 180 -2.08 -19.10 9.79
C HIS A 180 -3.19 -19.08 8.71
N LEU A 181 -2.84 -19.36 7.44
CA LEU A 181 -3.82 -19.46 6.37
C LEU A 181 -4.54 -20.82 6.37
N PRO A 182 -5.76 -20.90 5.84
CA PRO A 182 -6.48 -22.15 5.68
C PRO A 182 -5.75 -23.10 4.74
N GLU A 183 -6.00 -24.41 4.93
CA GLU A 183 -5.59 -25.43 3.97
C GLU A 183 -6.42 -25.30 2.69
N ALA A 184 -5.79 -25.50 1.54
CA ALA A 184 -6.38 -25.36 0.23
C ALA A 184 -5.89 -26.47 -0.70
N ASP A 185 -6.74 -26.87 -1.63
CA ASP A 185 -6.39 -27.90 -2.63
C ASP A 185 -5.51 -27.34 -3.76
N ALA A 186 -5.62 -26.02 -4.02
CA ALA A 186 -4.92 -25.31 -5.10
C ALA A 186 -4.72 -23.83 -4.77
N PRO A 187 -3.83 -23.13 -5.51
CA PRO A 187 -3.71 -21.67 -5.46
C PRO A 187 -5.04 -20.97 -5.83
N ILE A 188 -5.31 -19.82 -5.20
CA ILE A 188 -6.50 -18.98 -5.46
C ILE A 188 -6.33 -18.23 -6.78
N PHE A 189 -5.09 -17.81 -7.07
CA PHE A 189 -4.75 -17.02 -8.26
C PHE A 189 -3.70 -17.75 -9.10
N PRO A 190 -3.64 -17.48 -10.42
CA PRO A 190 -2.56 -17.97 -11.28
C PRO A 190 -1.18 -17.62 -10.69
N PRO A 191 -0.20 -18.53 -10.79
CA PRO A 191 1.14 -18.32 -10.20
C PRO A 191 1.86 -17.07 -10.69
N GLU A 192 1.62 -16.66 -11.94
CA GLU A 192 2.19 -15.47 -12.57
C GLU A 192 1.51 -14.16 -12.19
N MET A 193 0.35 -14.23 -11.55
CA MET A 193 -0.39 -13.03 -11.15
C MET A 193 0.28 -12.36 -9.95
N LEU A 194 0.64 -11.09 -10.09
CA LEU A 194 1.21 -10.27 -9.01
C LEU A 194 0.16 -9.38 -8.34
N THR A 195 -0.79 -8.85 -9.14
CA THR A 195 -1.81 -7.91 -8.67
C THR A 195 -3.03 -7.95 -9.57
N ASP A 196 -4.18 -7.50 -9.07
CA ASP A 196 -5.42 -7.31 -9.83
C ASP A 196 -5.52 -5.87 -10.41
N GLN A 197 -4.54 -5.01 -10.11
CA GLN A 197 -4.57 -3.64 -10.56
C GLN A 197 -4.34 -3.56 -12.08
N ALA A 198 -5.28 -2.94 -12.79
CA ALA A 198 -5.06 -2.65 -14.21
C ALA A 198 -3.86 -1.71 -14.40
N GLU A 199 -3.04 -1.94 -15.43
CA GLU A 199 -1.86 -1.11 -15.74
C GLU A 199 -2.21 0.39 -15.84
N ARG A 200 -3.42 0.69 -16.31
CA ARG A 200 -3.96 2.06 -16.33
C ARG A 200 -4.08 2.68 -14.94
N GLN A 201 -4.51 1.92 -13.93
CA GLN A 201 -4.61 2.39 -12.55
C GLN A 201 -3.21 2.55 -11.94
N LEU A 202 -2.32 1.60 -12.19
CA LEU A 202 -0.93 1.71 -11.76
C LEU A 202 -0.27 2.96 -12.37
N ALA A 203 -0.54 3.28 -13.65
CA ALA A 203 -0.04 4.48 -14.29
C ALA A 203 -0.50 5.77 -13.58
N ALA A 204 -1.78 5.84 -13.20
CA ALA A 204 -2.28 6.97 -12.41
C ALA A 204 -1.58 7.08 -11.05
N GLU A 205 -1.38 5.96 -10.36
CA GLU A 205 -0.70 5.92 -9.07
C GLU A 205 0.78 6.31 -9.18
N TYR A 206 1.51 5.87 -10.20
CA TYR A 206 2.90 6.30 -10.45
C TYR A 206 3.02 7.81 -10.63
N VAL A 207 2.09 8.43 -11.38
CA VAL A 207 2.05 9.89 -11.51
C VAL A 207 1.73 10.55 -10.17
N ARG A 208 0.74 10.02 -9.41
CA ARG A 208 0.34 10.55 -8.11
C ARG A 208 1.48 10.45 -7.09
N GLU A 209 2.23 9.36 -7.07
CA GLU A 209 3.43 9.21 -6.23
C GLU A 209 4.42 10.34 -6.47
N GLN A 210 4.69 10.65 -7.75
CA GLN A 210 5.66 11.67 -8.09
C GLN A 210 5.18 13.09 -7.71
N VAL A 211 3.87 13.35 -7.78
CA VAL A 211 3.28 14.57 -7.23
C VAL A 211 3.47 14.61 -5.71
N MET A 212 3.14 13.52 -5.00
CA MET A 212 3.28 13.44 -3.55
C MET A 212 4.72 13.64 -3.07
N LEU A 213 5.70 13.09 -3.77
CA LEU A 213 7.11 13.20 -3.40
C LEU A 213 7.69 14.60 -3.62
N ARG A 214 7.20 15.33 -4.64
CA ARG A 214 7.77 16.63 -5.08
C ARG A 214 6.99 17.85 -4.61
N THR A 215 5.80 17.67 -4.05
CA THR A 215 5.00 18.77 -3.51
C THR A 215 5.01 18.76 -1.99
N ARG A 216 4.52 19.81 -1.36
CA ARG A 216 4.48 19.98 0.10
C ARG A 216 3.11 20.46 0.56
N GLN A 217 2.96 20.60 1.88
CA GLN A 217 1.75 21.09 2.54
C GLN A 217 0.50 20.28 2.12
N GLU A 218 -0.55 20.92 1.65
CA GLU A 218 -1.83 20.31 1.29
C GLU A 218 -1.86 19.67 -0.11
N ILE A 219 -0.93 20.01 -1.02
CA ILE A 219 -0.97 19.56 -2.42
C ILE A 219 -0.99 18.02 -2.54
N PRO A 220 -0.18 17.24 -1.79
CA PRO A 220 -0.22 15.78 -1.82
C PRO A 220 -1.59 15.19 -1.55
N TYR A 221 -2.39 15.85 -0.74
CA TYR A 221 -3.73 15.40 -0.35
C TYR A 221 -4.81 15.86 -1.30
N ALA A 222 -4.63 17.04 -1.90
CA ALA A 222 -5.55 17.67 -2.84
C ALA A 222 -5.39 17.18 -4.28
N ALA A 223 -4.34 16.40 -4.59
CA ALA A 223 -4.10 15.87 -5.92
C ALA A 223 -4.73 14.50 -6.12
N ALA A 224 -5.43 14.32 -7.24
CA ALA A 224 -5.86 13.04 -7.80
C ALA A 224 -5.33 12.92 -9.23
N VAL A 225 -5.22 11.71 -9.74
CA VAL A 225 -4.77 11.45 -11.10
C VAL A 225 -5.75 10.54 -11.81
N GLU A 226 -6.09 10.90 -13.02
CA GLU A 226 -6.92 10.10 -13.93
C GLU A 226 -6.16 9.88 -15.23
N VAL A 227 -6.09 8.65 -15.69
CA VAL A 227 -5.58 8.34 -17.03
C VAL A 227 -6.73 8.46 -18.00
N GLU A 228 -6.71 9.47 -18.87
CA GLU A 228 -7.74 9.68 -19.90
C GLU A 228 -7.56 8.69 -21.06
N GLU A 229 -6.29 8.45 -21.47
CA GLU A 229 -5.95 7.55 -22.58
C GLU A 229 -4.82 6.61 -22.17
N PHE A 230 -4.95 5.34 -22.55
CA PHE A 230 -3.94 4.30 -22.40
C PHE A 230 -3.93 3.46 -23.67
N ASP A 231 -3.04 3.78 -24.59
CA ASP A 231 -2.92 3.15 -25.92
C ASP A 231 -1.73 2.20 -25.97
N GLU A 232 -2.05 0.92 -26.07
CA GLU A 232 -1.10 -0.19 -26.15
C GLU A 232 -0.86 -0.67 -27.60
N SER A 233 -1.47 -0.04 -28.60
CA SER A 233 -1.39 -0.49 -29.99
C SER A 233 0.03 -0.59 -30.52
N GLY A 234 0.96 0.17 -29.93
CA GLY A 234 2.38 0.14 -30.22
C GLY A 234 3.20 -0.84 -29.38
N ARG A 235 2.58 -1.58 -28.44
CA ARG A 235 3.26 -2.55 -27.57
C ARG A 235 3.58 -3.82 -28.39
N ARG A 236 4.79 -4.34 -28.23
CA ARG A 236 5.24 -5.58 -28.88
C ARG A 236 5.93 -6.45 -27.84
N GLU A 237 5.98 -7.76 -28.07
CA GLU A 237 6.75 -8.67 -27.24
C GLU A 237 8.22 -8.22 -27.19
N GLY A 238 8.75 -8.02 -25.98
CA GLY A 238 10.11 -7.52 -25.75
C GLY A 238 10.34 -6.02 -25.99
N GLY A 239 9.27 -5.19 -26.12
CA GLY A 239 9.43 -3.73 -26.24
C GLY A 239 8.25 -3.00 -26.85
N GLY A 240 8.54 -1.96 -27.64
CA GLY A 240 7.51 -1.12 -28.26
C GLY A 240 7.26 0.17 -27.50
N LEU A 241 6.11 0.80 -27.76
CA LEU A 241 5.71 2.09 -27.19
C LEU A 241 4.25 2.05 -26.71
N VAL A 242 4.05 2.36 -25.45
CA VAL A 242 2.71 2.65 -24.87
C VAL A 242 2.55 4.16 -24.74
N ARG A 243 1.39 4.68 -25.13
CA ARG A 243 1.05 6.11 -25.02
C ARG A 243 0.05 6.29 -23.89
N ILE A 244 0.35 7.20 -22.99
CA ILE A 244 -0.47 7.48 -21.81
C ILE A 244 -0.72 8.98 -21.72
N SER A 245 -2.00 9.36 -21.66
CA SER A 245 -2.41 10.74 -21.35
C SER A 245 -3.10 10.75 -19.99
N ALA A 246 -2.59 11.55 -19.06
CA ALA A 246 -3.13 11.63 -17.71
C ALA A 246 -3.35 13.07 -17.25
N VAL A 247 -4.38 13.24 -16.43
CA VAL A 247 -4.78 14.50 -15.81
C VAL A 247 -4.48 14.45 -14.33
N ILE A 248 -3.73 15.43 -13.85
CA ILE A 248 -3.58 15.70 -12.43
C ILE A 248 -4.66 16.69 -12.04
N ALA A 249 -5.65 16.25 -11.29
CA ALA A 249 -6.72 17.09 -10.75
C ALA A 249 -6.29 17.67 -9.39
N VAL A 250 -6.54 18.96 -9.21
CA VAL A 250 -6.34 19.69 -7.95
C VAL A 250 -7.58 20.53 -7.64
N GLU A 251 -7.74 20.99 -6.41
CA GLU A 251 -8.98 21.66 -6.00
C GLU A 251 -9.01 23.18 -6.26
N ARG A 252 -7.83 23.81 -6.52
CA ARG A 252 -7.72 25.28 -6.64
C ARG A 252 -6.69 25.69 -7.69
N GLU A 253 -6.88 26.87 -8.29
CA GLU A 253 -5.92 27.42 -9.26
C GLU A 253 -4.53 27.66 -8.66
N SER A 254 -4.42 28.08 -7.40
CA SER A 254 -3.13 28.23 -6.72
C SER A 254 -2.38 26.90 -6.63
N GLN A 255 -3.07 25.80 -6.38
CA GLN A 255 -2.50 24.44 -6.34
C GLN A 255 -2.04 23.99 -7.73
N LYS A 256 -2.81 24.31 -8.79
CA LYS A 256 -2.45 24.04 -10.18
C LYS A 256 -1.14 24.75 -10.55
N ALA A 257 -1.01 26.03 -10.20
CA ALA A 257 0.22 26.78 -10.45
C ALA A 257 1.43 26.14 -9.74
N ILE A 258 1.26 25.62 -8.51
CA ILE A 258 2.32 24.94 -7.77
C ILE A 258 2.71 23.62 -8.45
N VAL A 259 1.74 22.81 -8.89
CA VAL A 259 2.00 21.51 -9.54
C VAL A 259 2.66 21.69 -10.91
N ILE A 260 2.31 22.73 -11.65
CA ILE A 260 2.98 23.08 -12.90
C ILE A 260 4.41 23.56 -12.63
N GLY A 261 4.58 24.44 -11.64
CA GLY A 261 5.84 25.06 -11.29
C GLY A 261 6.28 26.13 -12.29
N LYS A 262 7.35 26.88 -11.97
CA LYS A 262 7.88 27.94 -12.82
C LYS A 262 8.26 27.40 -14.20
N GLY A 263 7.62 27.89 -15.26
CA GLY A 263 7.86 27.43 -16.62
C GLY A 263 7.59 25.94 -16.88
N GLY A 264 6.73 25.30 -16.07
CA GLY A 264 6.41 23.86 -16.20
C GLY A 264 7.47 22.92 -15.60
N ALA A 265 8.43 23.43 -14.84
CA ALA A 265 9.59 22.66 -14.39
C ALA A 265 9.20 21.49 -13.46
N LEU A 266 8.26 21.70 -12.53
CA LEU A 266 7.84 20.66 -11.61
C LEU A 266 7.04 19.56 -12.33
N LEU A 267 6.09 19.94 -13.20
CA LEU A 267 5.32 19.00 -14.00
C LEU A 267 6.24 18.14 -14.89
N LYS A 268 7.27 18.74 -15.48
CA LYS A 268 8.29 18.01 -16.26
C LYS A 268 9.05 17.00 -15.39
N GLN A 269 9.44 17.36 -14.16
CA GLN A 269 10.09 16.43 -13.22
C GLN A 269 9.17 15.28 -12.82
N VAL A 270 7.89 15.57 -12.52
CA VAL A 270 6.86 14.55 -12.23
C VAL A 270 6.74 13.59 -13.41
N GLY A 271 6.54 14.12 -14.62
CA GLY A 271 6.38 13.31 -15.83
C GLY A 271 7.60 12.45 -16.15
N THR A 272 8.82 13.00 -16.01
CA THR A 272 10.05 12.26 -16.27
C THR A 272 10.20 11.08 -15.31
N ALA A 273 10.00 11.31 -14.01
CA ALA A 273 10.18 10.24 -13.01
C ALA A 273 9.05 9.19 -13.06
N ALA A 274 7.79 9.61 -13.27
CA ALA A 274 6.68 8.70 -13.47
C ALA A 274 6.89 7.81 -14.71
N ARG A 275 7.30 8.41 -15.84
CA ARG A 275 7.60 7.69 -17.07
C ARG A 275 8.68 6.62 -16.86
N GLN A 276 9.78 6.96 -16.18
CA GLN A 276 10.84 5.98 -15.89
C GLN A 276 10.36 4.82 -15.02
N GLY A 277 9.48 5.07 -14.07
CA GLY A 277 8.85 4.03 -13.28
C GLY A 277 7.95 3.13 -14.13
N LEU A 278 7.13 3.73 -14.98
CA LEU A 278 6.23 3.03 -15.88
C LEU A 278 6.98 2.20 -16.94
N GLU A 279 8.08 2.70 -17.49
CA GLU A 279 8.91 1.94 -18.43
C GLU A 279 9.48 0.66 -17.79
N ARG A 280 9.85 0.70 -16.50
CA ARG A 280 10.26 -0.50 -15.76
C ARG A 280 9.12 -1.48 -15.53
N LEU A 281 7.96 -0.96 -15.12
CA LEU A 281 6.77 -1.77 -14.85
C LEU A 281 6.26 -2.47 -16.10
N LEU A 282 6.15 -1.72 -17.22
CA LEU A 282 5.55 -2.21 -18.47
C LEU A 282 6.53 -2.95 -19.38
N GLY A 283 7.84 -2.90 -19.06
CA GLY A 283 8.88 -3.53 -19.86
C GLY A 283 9.04 -2.94 -21.28
N CYS A 284 8.54 -1.72 -21.53
CA CYS A 284 8.56 -1.07 -22.84
C CYS A 284 8.75 0.44 -22.73
N LYS A 285 8.92 1.14 -23.85
CA LYS A 285 8.97 2.61 -23.86
C LYS A 285 7.60 3.20 -23.57
N VAL A 286 7.58 4.34 -22.87
CA VAL A 286 6.37 5.07 -22.51
C VAL A 286 6.44 6.51 -22.99
N PHE A 287 5.44 6.93 -23.76
CA PHE A 287 5.14 8.33 -23.98
C PHE A 287 4.09 8.77 -22.96
N LEU A 288 4.45 9.67 -22.05
CA LEU A 288 3.57 10.18 -20.99
C LEU A 288 3.26 11.65 -21.18
N ALA A 289 2.02 11.97 -21.50
CA ALA A 289 1.50 13.34 -21.55
C ALA A 289 0.76 13.66 -20.25
N LEU A 290 1.10 14.77 -19.60
CA LEU A 290 0.48 15.23 -18.36
C LEU A 290 -0.17 16.58 -18.53
N THR A 291 -1.39 16.72 -18.04
CA THR A 291 -2.08 18.01 -17.89
C THR A 291 -2.50 18.23 -16.44
N VAL A 292 -2.68 19.49 -16.04
CA VAL A 292 -3.18 19.83 -14.70
C VAL A 292 -4.49 20.58 -14.85
N LYS A 293 -5.57 20.04 -14.25
CA LYS A 293 -6.90 20.66 -14.27
C LYS A 293 -7.37 20.97 -12.84
N VAL A 294 -8.14 22.03 -12.69
CA VAL A 294 -8.86 22.30 -11.44
C VAL A 294 -10.18 21.57 -11.48
N ASP A 295 -10.43 20.80 -10.42
CA ASP A 295 -11.69 20.12 -10.15
C ASP A 295 -12.08 20.44 -8.71
N GLU A 296 -12.83 21.52 -8.55
CA GLU A 296 -13.15 22.10 -7.25
C GLU A 296 -13.81 21.08 -6.33
N ARG A 297 -13.28 20.94 -5.11
CA ARG A 297 -13.80 20.03 -4.08
C ARG A 297 -14.01 18.61 -4.56
N TRP A 298 -13.14 18.11 -5.44
CA TRP A 298 -13.28 16.74 -5.93
C TRP A 298 -13.31 15.72 -4.79
N SER A 299 -12.58 15.96 -3.71
CA SER A 299 -12.50 15.07 -2.54
C SER A 299 -13.78 15.02 -1.69
N GLU A 300 -14.72 15.95 -1.93
CA GLU A 300 -16.01 16.03 -1.25
C GLU A 300 -17.17 15.49 -2.09
N ARG A 301 -16.97 15.24 -3.39
CA ARG A 301 -18.03 14.85 -4.33
C ARG A 301 -17.96 13.38 -4.70
N ASP A 302 -19.02 12.63 -4.40
CA ASP A 302 -19.10 11.20 -4.67
C ASP A 302 -18.86 10.81 -6.14
N ALA A 303 -19.35 11.61 -7.08
CA ALA A 303 -19.12 11.37 -8.50
C ALA A 303 -17.64 11.49 -8.89
N ALA A 304 -16.95 12.49 -8.32
CA ALA A 304 -15.52 12.67 -8.55
C ALA A 304 -14.70 11.55 -7.87
N LEU A 305 -15.05 11.18 -6.63
CA LEU A 305 -14.41 10.06 -5.95
C LEU A 305 -14.50 8.77 -6.77
N ARG A 306 -15.69 8.42 -7.27
CA ARG A 306 -15.86 7.25 -8.16
C ARG A 306 -15.04 7.33 -9.46
N ARG A 307 -14.94 8.52 -10.08
CA ARG A 307 -14.12 8.74 -11.28
C ARG A 307 -12.64 8.45 -11.02
N PHE A 308 -12.14 8.81 -9.85
CA PHE A 308 -10.75 8.53 -9.44
C PHE A 308 -10.55 7.13 -8.83
N GLY A 309 -11.56 6.24 -8.89
CA GLY A 309 -11.47 4.88 -8.36
C GLY A 309 -11.51 4.80 -6.82
N LEU A 310 -12.11 5.84 -6.19
CA LEU A 310 -12.14 6.00 -4.72
C LEU A 310 -13.54 5.75 -4.14
#